data_81813656939a7cfcc9a882840a16204e
#
_entry.id   81813656939a7cfcc9a882840a16204e
#
_cell.length_a   1.000
_cell.length_b   1.000
_cell.length_c   1.000
_cell.angle_alpha   90.00
_cell.angle_beta   90.00
_cell.angle_gamma   90.00
#
_symmetry.space_group_name_H-M   'P 1'
#
loop_
_entity.id
_entity.type
_entity.pdbx_description
1 polymer ?
#
loop_
_entity_poly.entity_id
_entity_poly.type
_entity_poly.pdbx_seq_one_letter_code
_entity_poly.pdbx_strand_id
1 'polypeptide(L)'
;QAQPAVIFDMGGKFDKSFNEAAYNGIERWKKETGKNYLEFEVSNPTQREQAIRRMAERGASPIIGIGFAQGDSIQKVAKEFPKLQFAIVDFVVAEPNVQSLVFKEHEGSFLVGMMAAQASKTGKVGFVGGMDIPLIRRFQCGYEQGAKYANPKAETFANMTGTTGAAWNDPARGGELAKAQIAKGADVIFAAAGGTGIGVYQAAKDAGKLAIGVDSNQNHIQPGTMLTSMLKRVDVAVYNVAKAHKPGVTDLGLKEGGVDYAMDKNNEKLVTADMKKKVDAAKADIISGKIKVVDYMAANKCE
;
A
#
# COMPACT_ATOMS: atom_id res chain seq x y z
N GLN A 1 10.90 18.51 23.93
CA GLN A 1 11.01 17.44 22.93
C GLN A 1 10.90 17.99 21.50
N ALA A 2 11.63 17.36 20.59
CA ALA A 2 11.57 17.72 19.18
C ALA A 2 10.20 17.36 18.60
N GLN A 3 9.73 18.17 17.64
CA GLN A 3 8.52 17.86 16.89
C GLN A 3 8.85 16.84 15.77
N PRO A 4 8.01 15.83 15.57
CA PRO A 4 8.13 15.01 14.36
C PRO A 4 7.77 15.82 13.12
N ALA A 5 8.29 15.36 11.98
CA ALA A 5 7.93 15.93 10.68
C ALA A 5 7.55 14.77 9.74
N VAL A 6 6.56 14.98 8.91
CA VAL A 6 6.11 14.00 7.91
C VAL A 6 6.23 14.64 6.52
N ILE A 7 6.92 13.95 5.63
CA ILE A 7 7.08 14.35 4.23
C ILE A 7 6.23 13.42 3.38
N PHE A 8 5.06 13.90 2.94
CA PHE A 8 4.17 13.15 2.05
C PHE A 8 4.69 13.21 0.61
N ASP A 9 4.60 12.11 -0.10
CA ASP A 9 5.13 12.04 -1.46
C ASP A 9 4.06 12.38 -2.51
N MET A 10 4.46 12.24 -3.78
CA MET A 10 3.61 12.54 -4.94
C MET A 10 2.25 11.82 -4.85
N GLY A 11 1.21 12.50 -5.29
CA GLY A 11 -0.17 12.06 -5.16
C GLY A 11 -0.95 12.82 -4.10
N GLY A 12 -0.24 13.41 -3.14
CA GLY A 12 -0.82 14.26 -2.10
C GLY A 12 -1.31 13.52 -0.87
N LYS A 13 -1.43 14.27 0.21
CA LYS A 13 -1.81 13.78 1.54
C LYS A 13 -3.17 13.08 1.57
N PHE A 14 -4.11 13.52 0.74
CA PHE A 14 -5.47 12.98 0.71
C PHE A 14 -5.72 12.08 -0.51
N ASP A 15 -4.75 11.22 -0.82
CA ASP A 15 -4.83 10.26 -1.93
C ASP A 15 -5.79 9.10 -1.69
N LYS A 16 -6.43 9.05 -0.52
CA LYS A 16 -7.36 8.01 -0.06
C LYS A 16 -6.73 6.62 0.08
N SER A 17 -5.41 6.54 0.00
CA SER A 17 -4.72 5.24 0.11
C SER A 17 -3.45 5.34 0.95
N PHE A 18 -2.30 5.58 0.34
CA PHE A 18 -0.98 5.48 0.96
C PHE A 18 -0.61 6.70 1.82
N ASN A 19 -0.57 7.89 1.23
CA ASN A 19 -0.25 9.11 1.97
C ASN A 19 -1.30 9.42 3.03
N GLU A 20 -2.56 9.18 2.73
CA GLU A 20 -3.63 9.43 3.70
C GLU A 20 -3.53 8.46 4.88
N ALA A 21 -3.09 7.23 4.69
CA ALA A 21 -2.82 6.31 5.79
C ALA A 21 -1.74 6.88 6.71
N ALA A 22 -0.65 7.40 6.15
CA ALA A 22 0.39 8.05 6.93
C ALA A 22 -0.15 9.26 7.70
N TYR A 23 -0.95 10.09 7.04
CA TYR A 23 -1.62 11.23 7.65
C TYR A 23 -2.48 10.80 8.84
N ASN A 24 -3.28 9.77 8.68
CA ASN A 24 -4.13 9.26 9.77
C ASN A 24 -3.29 8.77 10.96
N GLY A 25 -2.14 8.18 10.69
CA GLY A 25 -1.24 7.73 11.75
C GLY A 25 -0.66 8.86 12.58
N ILE A 26 -0.17 9.91 11.93
CA ILE A 26 0.40 11.06 12.64
C ILE A 26 -0.69 11.90 13.32
N GLU A 27 -1.88 11.99 12.73
CA GLU A 27 -3.01 12.67 13.35
C GLU A 27 -3.48 11.94 14.62
N ARG A 28 -3.47 10.61 14.62
CA ARG A 28 -3.74 9.80 15.81
C ARG A 28 -2.74 10.12 16.91
N TRP A 29 -1.46 10.18 16.58
CA TRP A 29 -0.41 10.55 17.52
C TRP A 29 -0.65 11.94 18.10
N LYS A 30 -0.98 12.92 17.24
CA LYS A 30 -1.30 14.29 17.66
C LYS A 30 -2.48 14.32 18.62
N LYS A 31 -3.54 13.60 18.30
CA LYS A 31 -4.75 13.57 19.12
C LYS A 31 -4.48 12.96 20.51
N GLU A 32 -3.69 11.88 20.56
CA GLU A 32 -3.39 11.21 21.83
C GLU A 32 -2.42 11.99 22.72
N THR A 33 -1.45 12.69 22.11
CA THR A 33 -0.41 13.39 22.88
C THR A 33 -0.69 14.87 23.09
N GLY A 34 -1.56 15.46 22.28
CA GLY A 34 -1.78 16.91 22.27
C GLY A 34 -0.64 17.70 21.66
N LYS A 35 0.35 17.02 21.07
CA LYS A 35 1.54 17.64 20.45
C LYS A 35 1.34 17.84 18.96
N ASN A 36 2.00 18.84 18.39
CA ASN A 36 1.96 19.14 16.98
C ASN A 36 3.13 18.47 16.23
N TYR A 37 3.00 18.39 14.93
CA TYR A 37 4.03 17.90 14.01
C TYR A 37 4.16 18.87 12.85
N LEU A 38 5.28 18.78 12.14
CA LEU A 38 5.53 19.53 10.91
C LEU A 38 5.21 18.64 9.71
N GLU A 39 4.81 19.23 8.60
CA GLU A 39 4.51 18.47 7.39
C GLU A 39 4.89 19.21 6.12
N PHE A 40 5.13 18.45 5.06
CA PHE A 40 5.36 18.96 3.72
C PHE A 40 4.80 17.97 2.71
N GLU A 41 4.13 18.45 1.66
CA GLU A 41 3.64 17.63 0.57
C GLU A 41 4.52 17.84 -0.67
N VAL A 42 5.18 16.76 -1.12
CA VAL A 42 5.99 16.79 -2.34
C VAL A 42 5.07 16.84 -3.55
N SER A 43 5.20 17.87 -4.36
CA SER A 43 4.47 17.99 -5.63
C SER A 43 5.39 17.88 -6.85
N ASN A 44 6.70 17.98 -6.62
CA ASN A 44 7.74 17.87 -7.64
C ASN A 44 8.91 17.07 -7.07
N PRO A 45 9.45 16.08 -7.82
CA PRO A 45 10.55 15.24 -7.32
C PRO A 45 11.78 16.00 -6.80
N THR A 46 12.05 17.19 -7.34
CA THR A 46 13.21 18.00 -6.93
C THR A 46 13.06 18.62 -5.54
N GLN A 47 11.88 18.57 -4.95
CA GLN A 47 11.61 19.18 -3.63
C GLN A 47 12.03 18.28 -2.46
N ARG A 48 12.22 16.98 -2.67
CA ARG A 48 12.37 16.00 -1.59
C ARG A 48 13.53 16.32 -0.65
N GLU A 49 14.72 16.41 -1.19
CA GLU A 49 15.92 16.64 -0.37
C GLU A 49 15.85 17.96 0.40
N GLN A 50 15.45 19.03 -0.27
CA GLN A 50 15.35 20.34 0.34
C GLN A 50 14.31 20.40 1.46
N ALA A 51 13.16 19.76 1.26
CA ALA A 51 12.10 19.71 2.26
C ALA A 51 12.57 18.96 3.51
N ILE A 52 13.22 17.81 3.34
CA ILE A 52 13.75 17.01 4.44
C ILE A 52 14.83 17.80 5.19
N ARG A 53 15.75 18.45 4.46
CA ARG A 53 16.83 19.23 5.08
C ARG A 53 16.28 20.41 5.87
N ARG A 54 15.26 21.11 5.37
CA ARG A 54 14.64 22.21 6.10
C ARG A 54 14.04 21.74 7.43
N MET A 55 13.40 20.57 7.44
CA MET A 55 12.87 20.01 8.68
C MET A 55 14.00 19.68 9.66
N ALA A 56 15.11 19.11 9.16
CA ALA A 56 16.27 18.82 9.97
C ALA A 56 16.92 20.10 10.54
N GLU A 57 17.03 21.13 9.74
CA GLU A 57 17.55 22.44 10.18
C GLU A 57 16.68 23.06 11.28
N ARG A 58 15.39 22.78 11.28
CA ARG A 58 14.46 23.19 12.34
C ARG A 58 14.53 22.31 13.57
N GLY A 59 15.34 21.24 13.55
CA GLY A 59 15.49 20.31 14.67
C GLY A 59 14.37 19.30 14.80
N ALA A 60 13.57 19.09 13.76
CA ALA A 60 12.51 18.06 13.79
C ALA A 60 13.10 16.66 13.96
N SER A 61 12.43 15.81 14.75
CA SER A 61 12.87 14.43 15.00
C SER A 61 11.71 13.64 15.61
N PRO A 62 11.33 12.46 15.06
CA PRO A 62 11.84 11.90 13.81
C PRO A 62 11.29 12.62 12.58
N ILE A 63 12.07 12.61 11.50
CA ILE A 63 11.64 13.08 10.19
C ILE A 63 11.27 11.85 9.38
N ILE A 64 10.01 11.75 8.98
CA ILE A 64 9.42 10.54 8.39
C ILE A 64 9.13 10.77 6.92
N GLY A 65 9.89 10.14 6.04
CA GLY A 65 9.66 10.16 4.60
C GLY A 65 8.66 9.08 4.19
N ILE A 66 7.60 9.48 3.53
CA ILE A 66 6.54 8.57 3.08
C ILE A 66 6.76 8.22 1.62
N GLY A 67 7.27 6.99 1.38
CA GLY A 67 7.43 6.46 0.04
C GLY A 67 8.88 6.19 -0.35
N PHE A 68 9.04 5.16 -1.18
CA PHE A 68 10.36 4.66 -1.61
C PHE A 68 11.21 5.74 -2.30
N ALA A 69 10.58 6.66 -3.01
CA ALA A 69 11.29 7.68 -3.78
C ALA A 69 12.06 8.68 -2.90
N GLN A 70 11.80 8.68 -1.60
CA GLN A 70 12.51 9.54 -0.65
C GLN A 70 13.83 8.93 -0.17
N GLY A 71 14.16 7.70 -0.59
CA GLY A 71 15.30 6.96 -0.07
C GLY A 71 16.62 7.69 -0.14
N ASP A 72 17.00 8.18 -1.32
CA ASP A 72 18.28 8.87 -1.50
C ASP A 72 18.35 10.16 -0.67
N SER A 73 17.25 10.91 -0.62
CA SER A 73 17.16 12.16 0.13
C SER A 73 17.25 11.91 1.64
N ILE A 74 16.54 10.92 2.16
CA ILE A 74 16.61 10.54 3.58
C ILE A 74 18.04 10.11 3.93
N GLN A 75 18.68 9.27 3.10
CA GLN A 75 20.03 8.81 3.36
C GLN A 75 21.02 9.99 3.46
N LYS A 76 20.95 10.89 2.50
CA LYS A 76 21.86 12.03 2.43
C LYS A 76 21.68 12.96 3.63
N VAL A 77 20.46 13.35 3.94
CA VAL A 77 20.18 14.27 5.03
C VAL A 77 20.43 13.62 6.40
N ALA A 78 20.12 12.33 6.56
CA ALA A 78 20.40 11.62 7.80
C ALA A 78 21.90 11.62 8.14
N LYS A 79 22.77 11.50 7.14
CA LYS A 79 24.24 11.60 7.34
C LYS A 79 24.66 12.98 7.80
N GLU A 80 24.01 14.02 7.30
CA GLU A 80 24.29 15.42 7.66
C GLU A 80 23.86 15.75 9.09
N PHE A 81 22.85 15.03 9.61
CA PHE A 81 22.26 15.31 10.93
C PHE A 81 22.25 14.04 11.79
N PRO A 82 23.43 13.56 12.21
CA PRO A 82 23.54 12.26 12.91
C PRO A 82 22.86 12.22 14.27
N LYS A 83 22.55 13.37 14.86
CA LYS A 83 21.87 13.44 16.16
C LYS A 83 20.34 13.43 16.04
N LEU A 84 19.80 13.61 14.84
CA LEU A 84 18.37 13.56 14.61
C LEU A 84 17.96 12.15 14.17
N GLN A 85 16.69 11.81 14.41
CA GLN A 85 16.11 10.52 14.01
C GLN A 85 15.35 10.70 12.71
N PHE A 86 15.48 9.72 11.83
CA PHE A 86 14.78 9.68 10.54
C PHE A 86 14.05 8.35 10.39
N ALA A 87 13.02 8.34 9.57
CA ALA A 87 12.35 7.12 9.19
C ALA A 87 11.93 7.21 7.73
N ILE A 88 11.79 6.06 7.09
CA ILE A 88 11.32 5.96 5.72
C ILE A 88 10.39 4.78 5.56
N VAL A 89 9.31 4.98 4.81
CA VAL A 89 8.37 3.92 4.44
C VAL A 89 8.72 3.44 3.04
N ASP A 90 8.77 2.12 2.86
CA ASP A 90 8.95 1.43 1.58
C ASP A 90 10.36 1.45 0.99
N PHE A 91 11.36 1.72 1.80
CA PHE A 91 12.76 1.62 1.36
C PHE A 91 13.66 1.32 2.56
N VAL A 92 14.81 0.69 2.30
CA VAL A 92 15.80 0.41 3.35
C VAL A 92 16.98 1.38 3.18
N VAL A 93 17.19 2.20 4.21
CA VAL A 93 18.33 3.11 4.31
C VAL A 93 19.22 2.65 5.47
N ALA A 94 20.41 2.20 5.15
CA ALA A 94 21.34 1.61 6.13
C ALA A 94 22.17 2.69 6.86
N GLU A 95 21.50 3.62 7.54
CA GLU A 95 22.15 4.65 8.36
C GLU A 95 21.77 4.44 9.84
N PRO A 96 22.69 4.74 10.78
CA PRO A 96 22.47 4.43 12.21
C PRO A 96 21.26 5.11 12.84
N ASN A 97 20.82 6.24 12.26
CA ASN A 97 19.72 7.05 12.80
C ASN A 97 18.43 6.93 11.97
N VAL A 98 18.34 5.93 11.07
CA VAL A 98 17.17 5.72 10.22
C VAL A 98 16.44 4.45 10.63
N GLN A 99 15.12 4.56 10.82
CA GLN A 99 14.21 3.42 10.88
C GLN A 99 13.59 3.21 9.51
N SER A 100 13.79 2.04 8.94
CA SER A 100 13.25 1.66 7.63
C SER A 100 12.04 0.75 7.83
N LEU A 101 10.88 1.19 7.35
CA LEU A 101 9.60 0.49 7.53
C LEU A 101 9.20 -0.13 6.19
N VAL A 102 9.25 -1.45 6.12
CA VAL A 102 8.91 -2.21 4.91
C VAL A 102 7.78 -3.19 5.21
N PHE A 103 7.03 -3.55 4.20
CA PHE A 103 5.83 -4.37 4.33
C PHE A 103 5.91 -5.60 3.43
N LYS A 104 5.27 -6.68 3.85
CA LYS A 104 5.13 -7.88 3.03
C LYS A 104 3.84 -7.82 2.24
N GLU A 105 3.80 -6.89 1.28
CA GLU A 105 2.60 -6.65 0.47
C GLU A 105 2.17 -7.89 -0.31
N HIS A 106 3.11 -8.77 -0.66
CA HIS A 106 2.80 -10.03 -1.33
C HIS A 106 1.91 -10.95 -0.47
N GLU A 107 2.05 -10.90 0.86
CA GLU A 107 1.22 -11.70 1.77
C GLU A 107 -0.22 -11.19 1.81
N GLY A 108 -0.41 -9.89 1.99
CA GLY A 108 -1.76 -9.30 1.97
C GLY A 108 -2.42 -9.43 0.61
N SER A 109 -1.64 -9.24 -0.46
CA SER A 109 -2.13 -9.36 -1.83
C SER A 109 -2.56 -10.79 -2.17
N PHE A 110 -1.88 -11.80 -1.61
CA PHE A 110 -2.29 -13.20 -1.75
C PHE A 110 -3.71 -13.40 -1.21
N LEU A 111 -4.03 -12.86 -0.06
CA LEU A 111 -5.35 -13.02 0.55
C LEU A 111 -6.45 -12.39 -0.32
N VAL A 112 -6.23 -11.17 -0.80
CA VAL A 112 -7.24 -10.51 -1.65
C VAL A 112 -7.30 -11.15 -3.04
N GLY A 113 -6.21 -11.75 -3.52
CA GLY A 113 -6.21 -12.55 -4.75
C GLY A 113 -7.08 -13.79 -4.62
N MET A 114 -7.03 -14.50 -3.50
CA MET A 114 -7.95 -15.59 -3.20
C MET A 114 -9.40 -15.12 -3.23
N MET A 115 -9.68 -13.99 -2.58
CA MET A 115 -11.05 -13.45 -2.54
C MET A 115 -11.53 -13.08 -3.94
N ALA A 116 -10.67 -12.47 -4.76
CA ALA A 116 -11.01 -12.14 -6.15
C ALA A 116 -11.41 -13.38 -6.94
N ALA A 117 -10.59 -14.43 -6.90
CA ALA A 117 -10.87 -15.66 -7.63
C ALA A 117 -12.15 -16.35 -7.13
N GLN A 118 -12.40 -16.33 -5.83
CA GLN A 118 -13.61 -16.91 -5.23
C GLN A 118 -14.88 -16.13 -5.61
N ALA A 119 -14.79 -14.81 -5.72
CA ALA A 119 -15.91 -13.95 -6.09
C ALA A 119 -16.14 -13.90 -7.61
N SER A 120 -15.10 -14.19 -8.39
CA SER A 120 -15.16 -14.12 -9.85
C SER A 120 -16.11 -15.15 -10.43
N LYS A 121 -16.95 -14.72 -11.37
CA LYS A 121 -17.86 -15.58 -12.13
C LYS A 121 -17.22 -16.03 -13.45
N THR A 122 -16.33 -15.23 -14.00
CA THR A 122 -15.66 -15.52 -15.28
C THR A 122 -14.38 -16.32 -15.11
N GLY A 123 -13.82 -16.37 -13.89
CA GLY A 123 -12.50 -16.92 -13.64
C GLY A 123 -11.37 -15.99 -14.07
N LYS A 124 -11.67 -14.74 -14.40
CA LYS A 124 -10.70 -13.74 -14.86
C LYS A 124 -10.67 -12.56 -13.90
N VAL A 125 -9.49 -12.26 -13.39
CA VAL A 125 -9.28 -11.18 -12.43
C VAL A 125 -8.17 -10.27 -12.91
N GLY A 126 -8.22 -9.00 -12.54
CA GLY A 126 -7.29 -8.00 -13.03
C GLY A 126 -6.53 -7.28 -11.93
N PHE A 127 -5.43 -6.66 -12.33
CA PHE A 127 -4.59 -5.83 -11.48
C PHE A 127 -4.21 -4.56 -12.22
N VAL A 128 -4.37 -3.41 -11.58
CA VAL A 128 -3.89 -2.14 -12.09
C VAL A 128 -2.90 -1.59 -11.06
N GLY A 129 -1.64 -1.46 -11.47
CA GLY A 129 -0.60 -0.86 -10.64
C GLY A 129 -0.37 0.61 -10.99
N GLY A 130 0.23 1.35 -10.06
CA GLY A 130 0.69 2.72 -10.32
C GLY A 130 1.96 2.71 -11.15
N MET A 131 3.10 2.94 -10.53
CA MET A 131 4.40 2.89 -11.21
C MET A 131 4.84 1.44 -11.45
N ASP A 132 5.44 1.20 -12.63
CA ASP A 132 6.04 -0.10 -12.94
C ASP A 132 7.41 -0.22 -12.27
N ILE A 133 7.41 -0.68 -11.03
CA ILE A 133 8.60 -0.89 -10.20
C ILE A 133 8.48 -2.23 -9.47
N PRO A 134 9.61 -2.81 -9.01
CA PRO A 134 9.57 -4.10 -8.30
C PRO A 134 8.61 -4.13 -7.11
N LEU A 135 8.51 -3.05 -6.35
CA LEU A 135 7.58 -2.95 -5.23
C LEU A 135 6.12 -3.20 -5.67
N ILE A 136 5.70 -2.62 -6.77
CA ILE A 136 4.33 -2.78 -7.28
C ILE A 136 4.13 -4.15 -7.92
N ARG A 137 5.17 -4.72 -8.52
CA ARG A 137 5.13 -6.11 -8.99
C ARG A 137 5.02 -7.10 -7.84
N ARG A 138 5.51 -6.76 -6.65
CA ARG A 138 5.30 -7.56 -5.44
C ARG A 138 3.80 -7.71 -5.11
N PHE A 139 3.04 -6.61 -5.19
CA PHE A 139 1.58 -6.66 -5.03
C PHE A 139 0.95 -7.55 -6.11
N GLN A 140 1.31 -7.31 -7.36
CA GLN A 140 0.77 -8.05 -8.50
C GLN A 140 1.01 -9.55 -8.35
N CYS A 141 2.25 -9.95 -8.08
CA CYS A 141 2.62 -11.36 -8.01
C CYS A 141 1.99 -12.07 -6.82
N GLY A 142 1.89 -11.40 -5.67
CA GLY A 142 1.16 -11.95 -4.53
C GLY A 142 -0.31 -12.18 -4.87
N TYR A 143 -0.93 -11.21 -5.50
CA TYR A 143 -2.33 -11.28 -5.95
C TYR A 143 -2.56 -12.44 -6.92
N GLU A 144 -1.71 -12.57 -7.94
CA GLU A 144 -1.82 -13.65 -8.92
C GLU A 144 -1.65 -15.03 -8.29
N GLN A 145 -0.71 -15.16 -7.37
CA GLN A 145 -0.51 -16.42 -6.63
C GLN A 145 -1.73 -16.80 -5.80
N GLY A 146 -2.31 -15.83 -5.10
CA GLY A 146 -3.53 -16.06 -4.32
C GLY A 146 -4.72 -16.45 -5.18
N ALA A 147 -4.89 -15.80 -6.32
CA ALA A 147 -5.96 -16.13 -7.25
C ALA A 147 -5.83 -17.56 -7.75
N LYS A 148 -4.64 -17.99 -8.15
CA LYS A 148 -4.39 -19.34 -8.63
C LYS A 148 -4.46 -20.39 -7.52
N TYR A 149 -4.13 -20.02 -6.29
CA TYR A 149 -4.28 -20.89 -5.13
C TYR A 149 -5.76 -21.23 -4.89
N ALA A 150 -6.63 -20.23 -4.97
CA ALA A 150 -8.07 -20.42 -4.80
C ALA A 150 -8.72 -21.08 -6.03
N ASN A 151 -8.24 -20.78 -7.22
CA ASN A 151 -8.72 -21.35 -8.47
C ASN A 151 -7.55 -21.56 -9.45
N PRO A 152 -7.04 -22.79 -9.57
CA PRO A 152 -5.90 -23.07 -10.47
C PRO A 152 -6.13 -22.69 -11.93
N LYS A 153 -7.39 -22.54 -12.36
CA LYS A 153 -7.76 -22.13 -13.72
C LYS A 153 -7.94 -20.63 -13.87
N ALA A 154 -7.74 -19.85 -12.81
CA ALA A 154 -7.90 -18.41 -12.88
C ALA A 154 -6.93 -17.80 -13.89
N GLU A 155 -7.45 -16.88 -14.69
CA GLU A 155 -6.65 -16.03 -15.58
C GLU A 155 -6.47 -14.66 -14.94
N THR A 156 -5.26 -14.12 -15.04
CA THR A 156 -4.93 -12.81 -14.45
C THR A 156 -4.46 -11.85 -15.52
N PHE A 157 -4.90 -10.59 -15.43
CA PHE A 157 -4.43 -9.50 -16.28
C PHE A 157 -3.74 -8.47 -15.40
N ALA A 158 -2.70 -7.85 -15.91
CA ALA A 158 -1.98 -6.80 -15.18
C ALA A 158 -1.54 -5.69 -16.12
N ASN A 159 -1.80 -4.45 -15.70
CA ASN A 159 -1.32 -3.26 -16.39
C ASN A 159 -0.79 -2.26 -15.38
N MET A 160 0.26 -1.56 -15.74
CA MET A 160 0.79 -0.46 -14.93
C MET A 160 0.34 0.87 -15.53
N THR A 161 0.07 1.84 -14.68
CA THR A 161 -0.41 3.17 -15.10
C THR A 161 0.70 3.95 -15.80
N GLY A 162 1.93 3.83 -15.32
CA GLY A 162 3.07 4.52 -15.93
C GLY A 162 4.39 4.21 -15.24
N THR A 163 5.40 5.03 -15.55
CA THR A 163 6.77 4.83 -15.07
C THR A 163 7.29 5.99 -14.22
N THR A 164 6.47 7.02 -14.01
CA THR A 164 6.83 8.21 -13.23
C THR A 164 5.85 8.41 -12.08
N GLY A 165 6.13 9.37 -11.19
CA GLY A 165 5.25 9.70 -10.07
C GLY A 165 3.84 10.15 -10.48
N ALA A 166 3.66 10.63 -11.71
CA ALA A 166 2.33 10.97 -12.23
C ALA A 166 1.38 9.77 -12.25
N ALA A 167 1.91 8.55 -12.30
CA ALA A 167 1.11 7.32 -12.27
C ALA A 167 0.29 7.17 -10.98
N TRP A 168 0.63 7.87 -9.92
CA TRP A 168 -0.08 7.83 -8.64
C TRP A 168 -1.29 8.75 -8.58
N ASN A 169 -1.48 9.59 -9.58
CA ASN A 169 -2.58 10.56 -9.60
C ASN A 169 -3.13 10.75 -11.02
N ASP A 170 -3.59 9.64 -11.61
CA ASP A 170 -4.18 9.62 -12.95
C ASP A 170 -5.41 8.72 -12.98
N PRO A 171 -6.52 9.15 -12.34
CA PRO A 171 -7.76 8.34 -12.31
C PRO A 171 -8.31 8.02 -13.70
N ALA A 172 -8.19 8.94 -14.66
CA ALA A 172 -8.67 8.73 -16.02
C ALA A 172 -7.94 7.53 -16.66
N ARG A 173 -6.62 7.47 -16.53
CA ARG A 173 -5.82 6.35 -17.04
C ARG A 173 -6.14 5.06 -16.30
N GLY A 174 -6.32 5.11 -14.98
CA GLY A 174 -6.73 3.97 -14.17
C GLY A 174 -8.06 3.38 -14.66
N GLY A 175 -9.04 4.24 -14.93
CA GLY A 175 -10.33 3.83 -15.47
C GLY A 175 -10.23 3.19 -16.86
N GLU A 176 -9.38 3.74 -17.74
CA GLU A 176 -9.15 3.18 -19.07
C GLU A 176 -8.57 1.76 -18.99
N LEU A 177 -7.56 1.57 -18.14
CA LEU A 177 -6.93 0.26 -17.96
C LEU A 177 -7.92 -0.77 -17.40
N ALA A 178 -8.73 -0.36 -16.42
CA ALA A 178 -9.77 -1.22 -15.86
C ALA A 178 -10.80 -1.62 -16.91
N LYS A 179 -11.28 -0.67 -17.72
CA LYS A 179 -12.24 -0.94 -18.81
C LYS A 179 -11.66 -1.92 -19.82
N ALA A 180 -10.39 -1.80 -20.17
CA ALA A 180 -9.73 -2.72 -21.09
C ALA A 180 -9.68 -4.15 -20.52
N GLN A 181 -9.40 -4.30 -19.23
CA GLN A 181 -9.40 -5.61 -18.56
C GLN A 181 -10.81 -6.20 -18.48
N ILE A 182 -11.80 -5.37 -18.18
CA ILE A 182 -13.21 -5.79 -18.15
C ILE A 182 -13.65 -6.25 -19.54
N ALA A 183 -13.22 -5.58 -20.60
CA ALA A 183 -13.53 -5.98 -21.98
C ALA A 183 -12.94 -7.36 -22.32
N LYS A 184 -11.88 -7.76 -21.65
CA LYS A 184 -11.27 -9.10 -21.80
C LYS A 184 -11.91 -10.15 -20.87
N GLY A 185 -12.88 -9.76 -20.07
CA GLY A 185 -13.62 -10.65 -19.20
C GLY A 185 -13.29 -10.56 -17.71
N ALA A 186 -12.39 -9.70 -17.30
CA ALA A 186 -12.11 -9.52 -15.86
C ALA A 186 -13.37 -8.98 -15.17
N ASP A 187 -13.72 -9.57 -14.03
CA ASP A 187 -14.88 -9.15 -13.25
C ASP A 187 -14.54 -8.78 -11.80
N VAL A 188 -13.28 -8.86 -11.43
CA VAL A 188 -12.73 -8.33 -10.18
C VAL A 188 -11.37 -7.68 -10.50
N ILE A 189 -11.17 -6.43 -10.08
CA ILE A 189 -9.92 -5.71 -10.35
C ILE A 189 -9.35 -5.14 -9.07
N PHE A 190 -8.10 -5.49 -8.77
CA PHE A 190 -7.33 -4.95 -7.66
C PHE A 190 -6.47 -3.78 -8.15
N ALA A 191 -6.59 -2.62 -7.51
CA ALA A 191 -5.77 -1.46 -7.84
C ALA A 191 -4.77 -1.17 -6.73
N ALA A 192 -3.48 -1.23 -7.06
CA ALA A 192 -2.37 -0.78 -6.21
C ALA A 192 -1.75 0.45 -6.87
N ALA A 193 -2.45 1.58 -6.86
CA ALA A 193 -2.18 2.71 -7.72
C ALA A 193 -2.40 4.10 -7.10
N GLY A 194 -2.49 4.18 -5.76
CA GLY A 194 -2.73 5.46 -5.09
C GLY A 194 -4.05 6.09 -5.55
N GLY A 195 -4.04 7.40 -5.79
CA GLY A 195 -5.23 8.13 -6.26
C GLY A 195 -5.75 7.67 -7.62
N THR A 196 -4.91 7.08 -8.45
CA THR A 196 -5.30 6.48 -9.73
C THR A 196 -6.37 5.38 -9.54
N GLY A 197 -6.34 4.67 -8.41
CA GLY A 197 -7.29 3.62 -8.09
C GLY A 197 -8.75 4.07 -8.06
N ILE A 198 -9.00 5.34 -7.76
CA ILE A 198 -10.37 5.88 -7.73
C ILE A 198 -11.05 5.71 -9.09
N GLY A 199 -10.30 5.91 -10.18
CA GLY A 199 -10.81 5.68 -11.54
C GLY A 199 -11.09 4.21 -11.83
N VAL A 200 -10.29 3.30 -11.28
CA VAL A 200 -10.53 1.85 -11.39
C VAL A 200 -11.83 1.47 -10.71
N TYR A 201 -12.07 1.96 -9.51
CA TYR A 201 -13.29 1.65 -8.75
C TYR A 201 -14.54 2.19 -9.44
N GLN A 202 -14.46 3.38 -10.02
CA GLN A 202 -15.56 3.95 -10.79
C GLN A 202 -15.87 3.12 -12.04
N ALA A 203 -14.83 2.69 -12.76
CA ALA A 203 -15.01 1.85 -13.96
C ALA A 203 -15.65 0.50 -13.61
N ALA A 204 -15.22 -0.12 -12.51
CA ALA A 204 -15.81 -1.38 -12.03
C ALA A 204 -17.28 -1.19 -11.67
N LYS A 205 -17.60 -0.13 -10.94
CA LYS A 205 -18.98 0.19 -10.57
C LYS A 205 -19.86 0.38 -11.82
N ASP A 206 -19.39 1.17 -12.76
CA ASP A 206 -20.14 1.47 -13.98
C ASP A 206 -20.41 0.20 -14.80
N ALA A 207 -19.53 -0.77 -14.76
CA ALA A 207 -19.66 -2.05 -15.48
C ALA A 207 -20.37 -3.13 -14.66
N GLY A 208 -20.77 -2.85 -13.43
CA GLY A 208 -21.37 -3.85 -12.54
C GLY A 208 -20.40 -4.94 -12.10
N LYS A 209 -19.11 -4.64 -12.01
CA LYS A 209 -18.05 -5.56 -11.61
C LYS A 209 -17.55 -5.18 -10.21
N LEU A 210 -16.61 -5.97 -9.69
CA LEU A 210 -16.04 -5.76 -8.36
C LEU A 210 -14.63 -5.15 -8.44
N ALA A 211 -14.26 -4.45 -7.39
CA ALA A 211 -12.92 -3.89 -7.24
C ALA A 211 -12.37 -4.22 -5.86
N ILE A 212 -11.04 -4.12 -5.72
CA ILE A 212 -10.35 -4.28 -4.45
C ILE A 212 -9.49 -3.04 -4.22
N GLY A 213 -9.64 -2.45 -3.04
CA GLY A 213 -8.89 -1.27 -2.62
C GLY A 213 -7.53 -1.62 -2.04
N VAL A 214 -6.75 -0.59 -1.69
CA VAL A 214 -5.37 -0.75 -1.23
C VAL A 214 -5.00 0.27 -0.14
N ASP A 215 -4.04 -0.11 0.68
CA ASP A 215 -3.44 0.69 1.75
C ASP A 215 -4.42 0.96 2.89
N SER A 216 -5.29 1.93 2.72
CA SER A 216 -6.38 2.24 3.66
C SER A 216 -7.60 1.37 3.38
N ASN A 217 -8.51 1.28 4.34
CA ASN A 217 -9.81 0.65 4.07
C ASN A 217 -10.63 1.56 3.14
N GLN A 218 -10.74 1.14 1.90
CA GLN A 218 -11.45 1.87 0.84
C GLN A 218 -12.83 1.30 0.54
N ASN A 219 -13.32 0.37 1.36
CA ASN A 219 -14.59 -0.31 1.13
C ASN A 219 -15.77 0.68 1.01
N HIS A 220 -15.71 1.80 1.70
CA HIS A 220 -16.75 2.83 1.70
C HIS A 220 -16.77 3.72 0.45
N ILE A 221 -15.72 3.67 -0.38
CA ILE A 221 -15.61 4.57 -1.55
C ILE A 221 -16.66 4.22 -2.60
N GLN A 222 -16.90 2.92 -2.85
CA GLN A 222 -17.94 2.43 -3.76
C GLN A 222 -18.63 1.25 -3.11
N PRO A 223 -19.57 1.49 -2.16
CA PRO A 223 -20.30 0.40 -1.50
C PRO A 223 -21.00 -0.50 -2.51
N GLY A 224 -20.90 -1.81 -2.33
CA GLY A 224 -21.45 -2.80 -3.25
C GLY A 224 -20.55 -3.15 -4.42
N THR A 225 -19.53 -2.35 -4.69
CA THR A 225 -18.50 -2.61 -5.72
C THR A 225 -17.19 -3.12 -5.09
N MET A 226 -16.83 -2.57 -3.93
CA MET A 226 -15.58 -2.92 -3.24
C MET A 226 -15.73 -4.26 -2.53
N LEU A 227 -15.11 -5.31 -3.08
CA LEU A 227 -15.10 -6.65 -2.46
C LEU A 227 -14.37 -6.64 -1.12
N THR A 228 -13.25 -5.97 -1.07
CA THR A 228 -12.41 -5.78 0.11
C THR A 228 -11.35 -4.72 -0.19
N SER A 229 -10.47 -4.47 0.77
CA SER A 229 -9.26 -3.65 0.59
C SER A 229 -8.07 -4.41 1.15
N MET A 230 -6.96 -4.40 0.42
CA MET A 230 -5.69 -4.92 0.95
C MET A 230 -5.09 -3.84 1.84
N LEU A 231 -5.18 -4.04 3.14
CA LEU A 231 -4.72 -3.10 4.15
C LEU A 231 -3.20 -3.17 4.26
N LYS A 232 -2.56 -2.01 4.11
CA LYS A 232 -1.15 -1.82 4.38
C LYS A 232 -1.06 -0.75 5.46
N ARG A 233 -0.72 -1.17 6.67
CA ARG A 233 -0.91 -0.37 7.88
C ARG A 233 0.18 0.69 8.05
N VAL A 234 0.33 1.55 7.06
CA VAL A 234 1.21 2.71 7.12
C VAL A 234 0.79 3.63 8.27
N ASP A 235 -0.50 3.71 8.58
CA ASP A 235 -1.03 4.47 9.70
C ASP A 235 -0.43 4.00 11.04
N VAL A 236 -0.41 2.71 11.28
CA VAL A 236 0.16 2.14 12.52
C VAL A 236 1.67 2.34 12.54
N ALA A 237 2.34 2.13 11.41
CA ALA A 237 3.80 2.30 11.31
C ALA A 237 4.23 3.72 11.65
N VAL A 238 3.59 4.73 11.07
CA VAL A 238 3.89 6.14 11.33
C VAL A 238 3.57 6.52 12.77
N TYR A 239 2.42 6.09 13.28
CA TYR A 239 2.03 6.30 14.67
C TYR A 239 3.10 5.74 15.63
N ASN A 240 3.55 4.51 15.40
CA ASN A 240 4.54 3.86 16.25
C ASN A 240 5.91 4.55 16.18
N VAL A 241 6.34 5.00 15.01
CA VAL A 241 7.59 5.74 14.86
C VAL A 241 7.56 7.06 15.63
N ALA A 242 6.44 7.77 15.57
CA ALA A 242 6.28 9.03 16.32
C ALA A 242 6.31 8.79 17.83
N LYS A 243 5.80 7.65 18.31
CA LYS A 243 5.84 7.28 19.73
C LYS A 243 7.22 6.82 20.18
N ALA A 244 7.87 5.97 19.40
CA ALA A 244 9.13 5.33 19.81
C ALA A 244 9.92 4.91 18.56
N HIS A 245 10.82 5.78 18.13
CA HIS A 245 11.71 5.52 17.00
C HIS A 245 12.69 4.38 17.33
N LYS A 246 12.86 3.43 16.40
CA LYS A 246 13.77 2.28 16.54
C LYS A 246 14.63 2.16 15.27
N PRO A 247 15.91 2.56 15.31
CA PRO A 247 16.77 2.42 14.14
C PRO A 247 16.83 0.97 13.63
N GLY A 248 17.03 0.83 12.34
CA GLY A 248 17.09 -0.47 11.67
C GLY A 248 15.84 -0.78 10.87
N VAL A 249 15.72 -2.00 10.40
CA VAL A 249 14.61 -2.44 9.55
C VAL A 249 13.47 -2.98 10.40
N THR A 250 12.27 -2.45 10.18
CA THR A 250 11.01 -2.97 10.72
C THR A 250 10.23 -3.57 9.55
N ASP A 251 10.10 -4.90 9.54
CA ASP A 251 9.46 -5.65 8.46
C ASP A 251 8.06 -6.12 8.91
N LEU A 252 7.03 -5.68 8.21
CA LEU A 252 5.64 -5.79 8.64
C LEU A 252 4.82 -6.63 7.68
N GLY A 253 4.61 -7.89 8.03
CA GLY A 253 3.77 -8.83 7.28
C GLY A 253 2.46 -9.12 7.99
N LEU A 254 1.79 -10.20 7.60
CA LEU A 254 0.55 -10.67 8.25
C LEU A 254 0.76 -10.95 9.73
N LYS A 255 1.87 -11.59 10.07
CA LYS A 255 2.20 -11.95 11.46
C LYS A 255 2.28 -10.72 12.36
N GLU A 256 2.84 -9.64 11.87
CA GLU A 256 3.01 -8.38 12.60
C GLU A 256 1.78 -7.46 12.53
N GLY A 257 0.74 -7.87 11.81
CA GLY A 257 -0.43 -7.02 11.59
C GLY A 257 -0.18 -5.85 10.64
N GLY A 258 0.89 -5.93 9.84
CA GLY A 258 1.26 -4.87 8.88
C GLY A 258 0.42 -4.86 7.62
N VAL A 259 -0.05 -6.03 7.21
CA VAL A 259 -0.96 -6.18 6.07
C VAL A 259 -2.10 -7.11 6.44
N ASP A 260 -3.23 -6.94 5.78
CA ASP A 260 -4.42 -7.77 6.00
C ASP A 260 -5.46 -7.49 4.90
N TYR A 261 -6.61 -8.12 4.97
CA TYR A 261 -7.77 -7.76 4.16
C TYR A 261 -8.84 -7.11 5.05
N ALA A 262 -9.68 -6.24 4.46
CA ALA A 262 -10.69 -5.51 5.21
C ALA A 262 -12.04 -6.25 5.23
N MET A 263 -12.69 -6.22 6.39
CA MET A 263 -14.06 -6.69 6.57
C MET A 263 -14.84 -5.65 7.37
N ASP A 264 -15.94 -5.17 6.84
CA ASP A 264 -16.84 -4.25 7.51
C ASP A 264 -18.25 -4.33 6.91
N LYS A 265 -19.14 -3.46 7.36
CA LYS A 265 -20.54 -3.41 6.88
C LYS A 265 -20.66 -3.14 5.38
N ASN A 266 -19.64 -2.55 4.76
CA ASN A 266 -19.69 -2.17 3.34
C ASN A 266 -19.42 -3.36 2.41
N ASN A 267 -18.72 -4.40 2.88
CA ASN A 267 -18.40 -5.55 2.04
C ASN A 267 -18.88 -6.90 2.58
N GLU A 268 -19.48 -6.94 3.76
CA GLU A 268 -19.88 -8.21 4.39
C GLU A 268 -20.87 -9.02 3.54
N LYS A 269 -21.69 -8.37 2.73
CA LYS A 269 -22.64 -9.06 1.85
C LYS A 269 -21.99 -9.65 0.61
N LEU A 270 -20.80 -9.19 0.26
CA LEU A 270 -20.04 -9.68 -0.89
C LEU A 270 -19.12 -10.85 -0.52
N VAL A 271 -18.82 -11.01 0.76
CA VAL A 271 -17.90 -12.03 1.27
C VAL A 271 -18.71 -13.12 1.97
N THR A 272 -18.80 -14.30 1.37
CA THR A 272 -19.52 -15.42 1.98
C THR A 272 -18.75 -15.98 3.16
N ALA A 273 -19.46 -16.69 4.05
CA ALA A 273 -18.81 -17.37 5.19
C ALA A 273 -17.75 -18.38 4.73
N ASP A 274 -18.00 -19.12 3.64
CA ASP A 274 -17.04 -20.08 3.08
C ASP A 274 -15.79 -19.37 2.54
N MET A 275 -15.97 -18.28 1.82
CA MET A 275 -14.87 -17.45 1.31
C MET A 275 -13.98 -16.97 2.46
N LYS A 276 -14.59 -16.39 3.50
CA LYS A 276 -13.88 -15.89 4.67
C LYS A 276 -13.11 -17.00 5.38
N LYS A 277 -13.74 -18.17 5.56
CA LYS A 277 -13.13 -19.33 6.21
C LYS A 277 -11.86 -19.77 5.48
N LYS A 278 -11.91 -19.85 4.15
CA LYS A 278 -10.77 -20.26 3.33
C LYS A 278 -9.64 -19.23 3.35
N VAL A 279 -9.96 -17.96 3.29
CA VAL A 279 -8.98 -16.88 3.35
C VAL A 279 -8.31 -16.83 4.73
N ASP A 280 -9.08 -16.95 5.81
CA ASP A 280 -8.52 -16.96 7.15
C ASP A 280 -7.64 -18.19 7.41
N ALA A 281 -7.98 -19.33 6.85
CA ALA A 281 -7.13 -20.53 6.91
C ALA A 281 -5.80 -20.30 6.18
N ALA A 282 -5.84 -19.71 4.99
CA ALA A 282 -4.63 -19.39 4.24
C ALA A 282 -3.77 -18.35 4.98
N LYS A 283 -4.39 -17.36 5.60
CA LYS A 283 -3.69 -16.38 6.44
C LYS A 283 -2.90 -17.08 7.55
N ALA A 284 -3.55 -17.99 8.28
CA ALA A 284 -2.87 -18.75 9.32
C ALA A 284 -1.71 -19.61 8.76
N ASP A 285 -1.89 -20.20 7.58
CA ASP A 285 -0.86 -21.00 6.93
C ASP A 285 0.32 -20.17 6.43
N ILE A 286 0.09 -18.94 5.99
CA ILE A 286 1.17 -18.02 5.63
C ILE A 286 1.96 -17.61 6.87
N ILE A 287 1.26 -17.27 7.96
CA ILE A 287 1.89 -16.88 9.22
C ILE A 287 2.74 -18.01 9.79
N SER A 288 2.26 -19.26 9.71
CA SER A 288 3.01 -20.42 10.21
C SER A 288 4.13 -20.89 9.28
N GLY A 289 4.17 -20.37 8.05
CA GLY A 289 5.15 -20.78 7.04
C GLY A 289 4.76 -22.00 6.23
N LYS A 290 3.56 -22.54 6.43
CA LYS A 290 3.04 -23.67 5.65
C LYS A 290 2.80 -23.29 4.19
N ILE A 291 2.29 -22.09 3.94
CA ILE A 291 2.22 -21.46 2.62
C ILE A 291 3.33 -20.42 2.54
N LYS A 292 4.16 -20.49 1.50
CA LYS A 292 5.20 -19.52 1.23
C LYS A 292 4.82 -18.74 -0.02
N VAL A 293 4.47 -17.48 0.14
CA VAL A 293 4.18 -16.60 -0.99
C VAL A 293 5.50 -16.13 -1.59
N VAL A 294 5.68 -16.33 -2.89
CA VAL A 294 6.90 -15.86 -3.56
C VAL A 294 6.91 -14.33 -3.54
N ASP A 295 8.02 -13.76 -3.06
CA ASP A 295 8.25 -12.32 -3.04
C ASP A 295 9.00 -11.91 -4.30
N TYR A 296 8.36 -11.16 -5.18
CA TYR A 296 8.97 -10.70 -6.43
C TYR A 296 10.27 -9.93 -6.18
N MET A 297 10.32 -9.12 -5.11
CA MET A 297 11.51 -8.31 -4.81
C MET A 297 12.73 -9.15 -4.42
N ALA A 298 12.51 -10.35 -3.89
CA ALA A 298 13.58 -11.27 -3.55
C ALA A 298 13.92 -12.22 -4.70
N ALA A 299 12.91 -12.71 -5.42
CA ALA A 299 13.06 -13.79 -6.41
C ALA A 299 13.14 -13.28 -7.86
N ASN A 300 12.73 -12.05 -8.12
CA ASN A 300 12.60 -11.45 -9.45
C ASN A 300 11.70 -12.26 -10.40
N LYS A 301 10.71 -12.93 -9.82
CA LYS A 301 9.70 -13.73 -10.54
C LYS A 301 8.45 -13.84 -9.68
N CYS A 302 7.32 -14.20 -10.31
CA CYS A 302 6.02 -14.32 -9.63
C CYS A 302 5.75 -15.69 -9.02
N GLU A 303 6.49 -16.72 -9.41
CA GLU A 303 6.29 -18.09 -8.92
C GLU A 303 7.53 -18.98 -9.12
#